data_19afd7dd8759278b92a768ccc6477f47
#
_entry.id   19afd7dd8759278b92a768ccc6477f47
#
_cell.length_a   1.000
_cell.length_b   1.000
_cell.length_c   1.000
_cell.angle_alpha   90.00
_cell.angle_beta   90.00
_cell.angle_gamma   90.00
#
_symmetry.space_group_name_H-M   'P 1'
#
loop_
_entity.id
_entity.type
_entity.pdbx_description
1 polymer ?
#
loop_
_entity_poly.entity_id
_entity_poly.type
_entity_poly.pdbx_seq_one_letter_code
_entity_poly.pdbx_strand_id
1 'polypeptide(L)'
;MTTAHQDITQLGALDLSRAIHTMQVSCREVMLATLAQVDRLNPQSNAIVSRVDSDVLLAQADERDAQLARGESMGWLHGVPQAIKDLANVQGLRTSLGSPLMKDFVATEDGLMASRMKAAGAIAVSYTHLTLPTICSV
;
A
#
# COMPACT_ATOMS: atom_id res chain seq x y z
N MET A 1 -11.54 15.99 16.71
CA MET A 1 -10.89 15.93 15.39
C MET A 1 -10.53 14.49 14.96
N THR A 2 -11.32 13.49 15.36
CA THR A 2 -11.02 12.05 15.14
C THR A 2 -11.90 11.40 14.05
N THR A 3 -12.86 12.13 13.51
CA THR A 3 -13.91 11.61 12.63
C THR A 3 -13.49 11.50 11.16
N ALA A 4 -12.65 12.41 10.67
CA ALA A 4 -12.28 12.41 9.23
C ALA A 4 -11.44 11.19 8.80
N HIS A 5 -10.52 10.70 9.66
CA HIS A 5 -9.68 9.55 9.33
C HIS A 5 -10.42 8.21 9.33
N GLN A 6 -11.50 8.09 10.13
CA GLN A 6 -12.28 6.85 10.17
C GLN A 6 -13.12 6.70 8.90
N ASP A 7 -13.61 7.79 8.35
CA ASP A 7 -14.43 7.78 7.13
C ASP A 7 -13.61 7.42 5.88
N ILE A 8 -12.35 7.89 5.78
CA ILE A 8 -11.46 7.58 4.64
C ILE A 8 -11.23 6.06 4.50
N THR A 9 -11.01 5.35 5.60
CA THR A 9 -10.72 3.91 5.58
C THR A 9 -11.94 3.04 5.30
N GLN A 10 -13.15 3.61 5.28
CA GLN A 10 -14.40 2.94 4.94
C GLN A 10 -14.82 3.18 3.49
N LEU A 11 -14.16 4.07 2.77
CA LEU A 11 -14.47 4.33 1.38
C LEU A 11 -14.17 3.12 0.49
N GLY A 12 -15.06 2.84 -0.44
CA GLY A 12 -14.78 1.89 -1.51
C GLY A 12 -13.69 2.41 -2.44
N ALA A 13 -13.00 1.52 -3.17
CA ALA A 13 -11.85 1.87 -4.00
C ALA A 13 -12.16 2.97 -5.05
N LEU A 14 -13.36 2.94 -5.65
CA LEU A 14 -13.78 3.93 -6.63
C LEU A 14 -14.03 5.30 -5.99
N ASP A 15 -14.66 5.31 -4.82
CA ASP A 15 -14.97 6.56 -4.10
C ASP A 15 -13.70 7.18 -3.54
N LEU A 16 -12.77 6.37 -3.04
CA LEU A 16 -11.45 6.83 -2.61
C LEU A 16 -10.67 7.43 -3.77
N SER A 17 -10.59 6.74 -4.91
CA SER A 17 -9.94 7.25 -6.10
C SER A 17 -10.55 8.58 -6.56
N ARG A 18 -11.87 8.67 -6.57
CA ARG A 18 -12.58 9.90 -6.92
C ARG A 18 -12.29 11.04 -5.95
N ALA A 19 -12.31 10.76 -4.63
CA ALA A 19 -12.04 11.74 -3.59
C ALA A 19 -10.60 12.31 -3.71
N ILE A 20 -9.61 11.47 -4.03
CA ILE A 20 -8.23 11.88 -4.31
C ILE A 20 -8.19 12.78 -5.55
N HIS A 21 -8.75 12.33 -6.69
CA HIS A 21 -8.69 13.06 -7.95
C HIS A 21 -9.44 14.40 -7.91
N THR A 22 -10.47 14.52 -7.07
CA THR A 22 -11.18 15.78 -6.84
C THR A 22 -10.58 16.62 -5.72
N MET A 23 -9.43 16.19 -5.14
CA MET A 23 -8.74 16.86 -4.04
C MET A 23 -9.63 17.07 -2.80
N GLN A 24 -10.64 16.22 -2.59
CA GLN A 24 -11.45 16.19 -1.36
C GLN A 24 -10.64 15.62 -0.20
N VAL A 25 -9.73 14.70 -0.51
CA VAL A 25 -8.72 14.16 0.40
C VAL A 25 -7.37 14.14 -0.31
N SER A 26 -6.30 14.40 0.41
CA SER A 26 -4.94 14.27 -0.10
C SER A 26 -4.45 12.81 -0.02
N CYS A 27 -3.50 12.46 -0.87
CA CYS A 27 -2.80 11.18 -0.78
C CYS A 27 -2.13 11.01 0.59
N ARG A 28 -1.62 12.11 1.16
CA ARG A 28 -1.03 12.12 2.51
C ARG A 28 -2.06 11.78 3.58
N GLU A 29 -3.26 12.37 3.56
CA GLU A 29 -4.32 12.05 4.52
C GLU A 29 -4.76 10.58 4.40
N VAL A 30 -4.89 10.07 3.18
CA VAL A 30 -5.19 8.65 2.94
C VAL A 30 -4.09 7.75 3.52
N MET A 31 -2.82 8.09 3.32
CA MET A 31 -1.69 7.33 3.86
C MET A 31 -1.69 7.35 5.38
N LEU A 32 -1.88 8.51 6.02
CA LEU A 32 -1.96 8.64 7.48
C LEU A 32 -3.11 7.81 8.07
N ALA A 33 -4.30 7.89 7.45
CA ALA A 33 -5.46 7.09 7.88
C ALA A 33 -5.18 5.59 7.76
N THR A 34 -4.54 5.16 6.67
CA THR A 34 -4.15 3.77 6.44
C THR A 34 -3.15 3.28 7.48
N LEU A 35 -2.09 4.06 7.75
CA LEU A 35 -1.07 3.70 8.75
C LEU A 35 -1.68 3.62 10.16
N ALA A 36 -2.54 4.55 10.54
CA ALA A 36 -3.24 4.52 11.82
C ALA A 36 -4.14 3.28 11.94
N GLN A 37 -4.82 2.88 10.87
CA GLN A 37 -5.63 1.66 10.82
C GLN A 37 -4.77 0.40 10.97
N VAL A 38 -3.62 0.34 10.28
CA VAL A 38 -2.65 -0.75 10.41
C VAL A 38 -2.16 -0.84 11.86
N ASP A 39 -1.72 0.26 12.45
CA ASP A 39 -1.22 0.27 13.84
C ASP A 39 -2.28 -0.20 14.84
N ARG A 40 -3.54 0.10 14.59
CA ARG A 40 -4.67 -0.28 15.45
C ARG A 40 -5.04 -1.76 15.32
N LEU A 41 -5.07 -2.31 14.12
CA LEU A 41 -5.63 -3.65 13.85
C LEU A 41 -4.57 -4.74 13.69
N ASN A 42 -3.39 -4.40 13.20
CA ASN A 42 -2.36 -5.38 12.88
C ASN A 42 -1.88 -6.19 14.09
N PRO A 43 -1.80 -5.64 15.34
CA PRO A 43 -1.43 -6.44 16.50
C PRO A 43 -2.34 -7.64 16.75
N GLN A 44 -3.60 -7.58 16.31
CA GLN A 44 -4.57 -8.68 16.46
C GLN A 44 -4.58 -9.66 15.29
N SER A 45 -4.33 -9.15 14.07
CA SER A 45 -4.47 -9.93 12.83
C SER A 45 -3.13 -10.40 12.26
N ASN A 46 -2.03 -9.68 12.58
CA ASN A 46 -0.70 -9.88 12.01
C ASN A 46 -0.72 -10.02 10.47
N ALA A 47 -1.60 -9.24 9.82
CA ALA A 47 -1.78 -9.31 8.38
C ALA A 47 -0.63 -8.61 7.63
N ILE A 48 -0.06 -7.55 8.21
CA ILE A 48 1.04 -6.77 7.65
C ILE A 48 2.33 -7.20 8.37
N VAL A 49 3.21 -7.90 7.68
CA VAL A 49 4.41 -8.50 8.30
C VAL A 49 5.71 -7.78 7.95
N SER A 50 5.74 -7.03 6.86
CA SER A 50 6.91 -6.26 6.45
C SER A 50 6.44 -4.91 5.93
N ARG A 51 6.46 -3.91 6.80
CA ARG A 51 6.02 -2.55 6.49
C ARG A 51 7.20 -1.70 6.02
N VAL A 52 6.96 -0.89 5.00
CA VAL A 52 7.86 0.19 4.60
C VAL A 52 7.85 1.27 5.68
N ASP A 53 8.98 1.96 5.86
CA ASP A 53 9.09 3.06 6.81
C ASP A 53 8.02 4.13 6.55
N SER A 54 7.39 4.60 7.62
CA SER A 54 6.28 5.56 7.53
C SER A 54 6.71 6.87 6.89
N ASP A 55 7.93 7.35 7.16
CA ASP A 55 8.42 8.61 6.59
C ASP A 55 8.61 8.48 5.07
N VAL A 56 9.08 7.31 4.61
CA VAL A 56 9.19 7.01 3.17
C VAL A 56 7.82 6.99 2.50
N LEU A 57 6.84 6.35 3.15
CA LEU A 57 5.47 6.29 2.62
C LEU A 57 4.80 7.67 2.55
N LEU A 58 5.01 8.49 3.57
CA LEU A 58 4.48 9.86 3.60
C LEU A 58 5.15 10.74 2.54
N ALA A 59 6.46 10.60 2.34
CA ALA A 59 7.16 11.32 1.27
C ALA A 59 6.65 10.93 -0.13
N GLN A 60 6.35 9.64 -0.34
CA GLN A 60 5.74 9.19 -1.59
C GLN A 60 4.32 9.74 -1.76
N ALA A 61 3.55 9.81 -0.69
CA ALA A 61 2.20 10.40 -0.73
C ALA A 61 2.26 11.90 -1.05
N ASP A 62 3.20 12.64 -0.45
CA ASP A 62 3.42 14.07 -0.75
C ASP A 62 3.81 14.29 -2.22
N GLU A 63 4.63 13.41 -2.80
CA GLU A 63 4.97 13.48 -4.22
C GLU A 63 3.74 13.25 -5.10
N ARG A 64 2.85 12.31 -4.73
CA ARG A 64 1.58 12.10 -5.44
C ARG A 64 0.67 13.33 -5.36
N ASP A 65 0.57 13.96 -4.19
CA ASP A 65 -0.18 15.21 -4.04
C ASP A 65 0.39 16.33 -4.92
N ALA A 66 1.72 16.46 -4.95
CA ALA A 66 2.39 17.46 -5.80
C ALA A 66 2.16 17.18 -7.30
N GLN A 67 2.18 15.92 -7.74
CA GLN A 67 1.86 15.55 -9.12
C GLN A 67 0.42 15.91 -9.48
N LEU A 68 -0.53 15.58 -8.61
CA LEU A 68 -1.94 15.87 -8.84
C LEU A 68 -2.21 17.39 -8.91
N ALA A 69 -1.55 18.17 -8.06
CA ALA A 69 -1.63 19.64 -8.08
C ALA A 69 -1.14 20.26 -9.41
N ARG A 70 -0.25 19.55 -10.14
CA ARG A 70 0.19 19.92 -11.48
C ARG A 70 -0.69 19.35 -12.59
N GLY A 71 -1.76 18.63 -12.25
CA GLY A 71 -2.62 17.95 -13.22
C GLY A 71 -2.04 16.63 -13.77
N GLU A 72 -1.00 16.09 -13.12
CA GLU A 72 -0.28 14.89 -13.54
C GLU A 72 -0.79 13.66 -12.77
N SER A 73 -1.95 13.13 -13.16
CA SER A 73 -2.43 11.86 -12.58
C SER A 73 -1.75 10.67 -13.24
N MET A 74 -1.28 9.71 -12.43
CA MET A 74 -0.71 8.45 -12.94
C MET A 74 -1.79 7.43 -13.33
N GLY A 75 -3.02 7.61 -12.88
CA GLY A 75 -4.11 6.69 -13.15
C GLY A 75 -5.04 6.53 -11.95
N TRP A 76 -5.96 5.60 -12.04
CA TRP A 76 -7.04 5.42 -11.06
C TRP A 76 -6.57 4.96 -9.66
N LEU A 77 -5.36 4.42 -9.53
CA LEU A 77 -4.73 4.09 -8.24
C LEU A 77 -3.84 5.22 -7.70
N HIS A 78 -3.89 6.42 -8.30
CA HIS A 78 -3.02 7.53 -7.91
C HIS A 78 -3.08 7.81 -6.40
N GLY A 79 -1.96 7.60 -5.69
CA GLY A 79 -1.83 7.81 -4.26
C GLY A 79 -2.51 6.76 -3.37
N VAL A 80 -3.13 5.73 -3.95
CA VAL A 80 -3.83 4.69 -3.18
C VAL A 80 -2.82 3.73 -2.53
N PRO A 81 -2.84 3.56 -1.19
CA PRO A 81 -1.98 2.60 -0.51
C PRO A 81 -2.36 1.16 -0.88
N GLN A 82 -1.35 0.32 -1.15
CA GLN A 82 -1.55 -1.08 -1.49
C GLN A 82 -0.64 -2.00 -0.67
N ALA A 83 -1.22 -2.97 0.00
CA ALA A 83 -0.49 -4.07 0.62
C ALA A 83 -0.34 -5.20 -0.40
N ILE A 84 0.87 -5.46 -0.86
CA ILE A 84 1.15 -6.49 -1.86
C ILE A 84 1.46 -7.81 -1.15
N LYS A 85 0.91 -8.90 -1.65
CA LYS A 85 1.14 -10.22 -1.07
C LYS A 85 2.59 -10.67 -1.30
N ASP A 86 3.18 -11.34 -0.28
CA ASP A 86 4.55 -11.87 -0.32
C ASP A 86 4.73 -13.07 -1.29
N LEU A 87 4.18 -12.93 -2.47
CA LEU A 87 4.34 -13.77 -3.66
C LEU A 87 4.75 -12.97 -4.88
N ALA A 88 4.67 -11.65 -4.78
CA ALA A 88 4.99 -10.76 -5.89
C ALA A 88 6.17 -9.89 -5.51
N ASN A 89 7.21 -9.90 -6.34
CA ASN A 89 8.35 -9.03 -6.16
C ASN A 89 7.94 -7.56 -6.22
N VAL A 90 8.40 -6.79 -5.25
CA VAL A 90 8.38 -5.32 -5.28
C VAL A 90 9.81 -4.84 -5.06
N GLN A 91 10.35 -4.13 -6.03
CA GLN A 91 11.72 -3.65 -5.98
C GLN A 91 12.03 -2.92 -4.67
N GLY A 92 13.13 -3.32 -4.03
CA GLY A 92 13.59 -2.75 -2.78
C GLY A 92 12.90 -3.27 -1.52
N LEU A 93 11.88 -4.13 -1.65
CA LEU A 93 11.21 -4.76 -0.52
C LEU A 93 11.63 -6.21 -0.34
N ARG A 94 11.65 -6.65 0.92
CA ARG A 94 11.97 -8.03 1.28
C ARG A 94 10.82 -8.95 0.88
N THR A 95 11.11 -9.95 0.05
CA THR A 95 10.15 -10.93 -0.46
C THR A 95 10.56 -12.32 0.00
N SER A 96 9.83 -12.89 0.96
CA SER A 96 10.21 -14.18 1.55
C SER A 96 9.55 -15.39 0.87
N LEU A 97 8.48 -15.19 0.12
CA LEU A 97 7.68 -16.25 -0.50
C LEU A 97 7.19 -17.29 0.54
N GLY A 98 7.11 -16.89 1.81
CA GLY A 98 6.77 -17.78 2.93
C GLY A 98 7.87 -18.80 3.26
N SER A 99 9.09 -18.67 2.71
CA SER A 99 10.20 -19.61 2.91
C SER A 99 11.27 -19.03 3.83
N PRO A 100 11.70 -19.75 4.88
CA PRO A 100 12.84 -19.32 5.71
C PRO A 100 14.15 -19.16 4.92
N LEU A 101 14.30 -19.87 3.79
CA LEU A 101 15.47 -19.77 2.92
C LEU A 101 15.53 -18.40 2.20
N MET A 102 14.37 -17.77 2.00
CA MET A 102 14.24 -16.48 1.31
C MET A 102 14.05 -15.30 2.28
N LYS A 103 14.22 -15.54 3.60
CA LYS A 103 13.91 -14.55 4.64
C LYS A 103 14.64 -13.20 4.46
N ASP A 104 15.82 -13.21 3.85
CA ASP A 104 16.67 -12.02 3.65
C ASP A 104 16.71 -11.57 2.18
N PHE A 105 15.92 -12.20 1.31
CA PHE A 105 15.88 -11.83 -0.10
C PHE A 105 15.15 -10.49 -0.29
N VAL A 106 15.83 -9.54 -0.93
CA VAL A 106 15.28 -8.24 -1.35
C VAL A 106 15.13 -8.26 -2.86
N ALA A 107 13.92 -8.03 -3.34
CA ALA A 107 13.65 -8.02 -4.77
C ALA A 107 14.40 -6.87 -5.48
N THR A 108 15.09 -7.20 -6.55
CA THR A 108 15.86 -6.23 -7.37
C THR A 108 15.03 -5.57 -8.46
N GLU A 109 13.85 -6.14 -8.76
CA GLU A 109 12.93 -5.65 -9.78
C GLU A 109 11.47 -5.89 -9.35
N ASP A 110 10.56 -5.11 -9.92
CA ASP A 110 9.13 -5.32 -9.73
C ASP A 110 8.63 -6.50 -10.58
N GLY A 111 7.83 -7.37 -9.98
CA GLY A 111 7.02 -8.31 -10.75
C GLY A 111 5.94 -7.57 -11.55
N LEU A 112 5.40 -8.24 -12.58
CA LEU A 112 4.44 -7.64 -13.51
C LEU A 112 3.25 -6.95 -12.83
N MET A 113 2.69 -7.56 -11.79
CA MET A 113 1.56 -7.00 -11.05
C MET A 113 1.97 -5.72 -10.30
N ALA A 114 3.07 -5.78 -9.55
CA ALA A 114 3.59 -4.64 -8.78
C ALA A 114 3.93 -3.46 -9.70
N SER A 115 4.62 -3.74 -10.81
CA SER A 115 4.96 -2.76 -11.84
C SER A 115 3.72 -2.06 -12.39
N ARG A 116 2.67 -2.80 -12.75
CA ARG A 116 1.42 -2.22 -13.26
C ARG A 116 0.66 -1.41 -12.22
N MET A 117 0.63 -1.87 -10.96
CA MET A 117 -0.02 -1.13 -9.88
C MET A 117 0.71 0.20 -9.59
N LYS A 118 2.04 0.18 -9.54
CA LYS A 118 2.85 1.39 -9.38
C LYS A 118 2.69 2.34 -10.58
N ALA A 119 2.66 1.81 -11.81
CA ALA A 119 2.42 2.61 -13.01
C ALA A 119 1.03 3.27 -13.02
N ALA A 120 0.03 2.64 -12.39
CA ALA A 120 -1.30 3.23 -12.15
C ALA A 120 -1.35 4.20 -10.95
N GLY A 121 -0.23 4.43 -10.26
CA GLY A 121 -0.07 5.41 -9.20
C GLY A 121 -0.15 4.87 -7.78
N ALA A 122 -0.31 3.55 -7.58
CA ALA A 122 -0.37 2.95 -6.25
C ALA A 122 0.94 3.14 -5.46
N ILE A 123 0.81 3.23 -4.14
CA ILE A 123 1.94 3.26 -3.21
C ILE A 123 1.98 1.92 -2.48
N ALA A 124 3.05 1.15 -2.67
CA ALA A 124 3.24 -0.14 -2.00
C ALA A 124 3.64 0.09 -0.54
N VAL A 125 2.74 -0.20 0.40
CA VAL A 125 2.96 0.08 1.83
C VAL A 125 3.62 -1.08 2.58
N SER A 126 3.44 -2.31 2.12
CA SER A 126 3.91 -3.49 2.84
C SER A 126 3.72 -4.77 2.06
N TYR A 127 4.24 -5.88 2.64
CA TYR A 127 3.81 -7.22 2.30
C TYR A 127 2.80 -7.77 3.30
N THR A 128 1.81 -8.49 2.77
CA THR A 128 0.94 -9.36 3.55
C THR A 128 1.50 -10.78 3.55
N HIS A 129 1.40 -11.49 4.68
CA HIS A 129 1.89 -12.86 4.77
C HIS A 129 1.01 -13.86 3.99
N LEU A 130 1.62 -14.99 3.65
CA LEU A 130 0.87 -16.18 3.23
C LEU A 130 0.22 -16.79 4.48
N THR A 131 -1.10 -16.89 4.51
CA THR A 131 -1.78 -17.66 5.54
C THR A 131 -1.57 -19.14 5.28
N LEU A 132 -0.96 -19.85 6.23
CA LEU A 132 -0.75 -21.31 6.18
C LEU A 132 -2.01 -22.15 5.87
N PRO A 133 -3.24 -21.75 6.27
CA PRO A 133 -4.45 -22.49 5.90
C PRO A 133 -4.80 -22.46 4.42
N THR A 134 -4.17 -21.60 3.63
CA THR A 134 -4.35 -21.52 2.18
C THR A 134 -3.28 -22.30 1.39
N ILE A 135 -2.41 -23.01 2.05
CA ILE A 135 -1.65 -24.07 1.37
C ILE A 135 -2.69 -25.14 1.05
N CYS A 136 -3.14 -25.18 -0.20
CA CYS A 136 -3.92 -26.27 -0.71
C CYS A 136 -3.17 -27.56 -0.43
N SER A 137 -3.67 -28.34 0.51
CA SER A 137 -3.37 -29.74 0.54
C SER A 137 -4.00 -30.35 -0.71
N VAL A 138 -3.18 -30.57 -1.71
CA VAL A 138 -3.51 -31.43 -2.84
C VAL A 138 -3.17 -32.84 -2.45
#